data_0ac867abc3ed647e4db239726d068c93
#
_entry.id   0ac867abc3ed647e4db239726d068c93
#
_cell.length_a   1.000
_cell.length_b   1.000
_cell.length_c   1.000
_cell.angle_alpha   90.00
_cell.angle_beta   90.00
_cell.angle_gamma   90.00
#
_symmetry.space_group_name_H-M   'P 1'
#
loop_
_entity.id
_entity.type
_entity.pdbx_description
1 polymer ?
#
loop_
_entity_poly.entity_id
_entity_poly.type
_entity_poly.pdbx_seq_one_letter_code
_entity_poly.pdbx_strand_id
1 'polypeptide(L)'
;MQKQELEAAVDELLGTPVEALSLTLGDAQSLLYDSQVGQLWGRGIKKWPHLIWKRGHQNLTHLIKAGHDPLQVLCDKAHANGLLLYAMLWPQQGPRERMLKSWENPHFSVDDWLCDLQPLEIGEKGGVDAEWPGYRALDYAYAAVRERNLQVVEEVLARYPVDGVELQRNYWPYYFHPDEIDAGTHIMTEWIAQV
;
A
#
# COMPACT_ATOMS: atom_id res chain seq x y z
N MET A 1 -10.91 -18.33 1.80
CA MET A 1 -10.95 -17.69 3.15
C MET A 1 -12.37 -17.27 3.42
N GLN A 2 -12.88 -17.59 4.59
CA GLN A 2 -14.17 -17.12 5.10
C GLN A 2 -13.94 -15.93 6.03
N LYS A 3 -15.00 -15.14 6.30
CA LYS A 3 -14.93 -13.99 7.21
C LYS A 3 -14.34 -14.38 8.57
N GLN A 4 -14.79 -15.50 9.14
CA GLN A 4 -14.35 -16.01 10.44
C GLN A 4 -12.86 -16.35 10.49
N GLU A 5 -12.27 -16.79 9.35
CA GLU A 5 -10.82 -17.06 9.27
C GLU A 5 -10.01 -15.75 9.30
N LEU A 6 -10.56 -14.66 8.77
CA LEU A 6 -9.95 -13.33 8.88
C LEU A 6 -10.10 -12.79 10.31
N GLU A 7 -11.27 -12.93 10.93
CA GLU A 7 -11.51 -12.53 12.30
C GLU A 7 -10.63 -13.27 13.32
N ALA A 8 -10.27 -14.53 13.04
CA ALA A 8 -9.39 -15.34 13.88
C ALA A 8 -8.03 -14.68 14.14
N ALA A 9 -7.54 -13.85 13.20
CA ALA A 9 -6.28 -13.09 13.40
C ALA A 9 -6.37 -12.12 14.58
N VAL A 10 -7.56 -11.57 14.87
CA VAL A 10 -7.82 -10.74 16.05
C VAL A 10 -8.01 -11.62 17.28
N ASP A 11 -8.74 -12.75 17.15
CA ASP A 11 -9.02 -13.67 18.27
C ASP A 11 -7.72 -14.23 18.89
N GLU A 12 -6.67 -14.45 18.09
CA GLU A 12 -5.36 -14.91 18.58
C GLU A 12 -4.67 -13.91 19.55
N LEU A 13 -5.07 -12.65 19.53
CA LEU A 13 -4.50 -11.60 20.36
C LEU A 13 -5.26 -11.38 21.67
N LEU A 14 -6.47 -11.94 21.79
CA LEU A 14 -7.29 -11.77 22.96
C LEU A 14 -6.67 -12.43 24.19
N GLY A 15 -6.69 -11.71 25.32
CA GLY A 15 -6.05 -12.15 26.56
C GLY A 15 -4.53 -11.93 26.60
N THR A 16 -3.97 -11.32 25.57
CA THR A 16 -2.57 -10.81 25.57
C THR A 16 -2.55 -9.32 25.99
N PRO A 17 -1.38 -8.72 26.29
CA PRO A 17 -1.28 -7.30 26.57
C PRO A 17 -1.32 -6.39 25.32
N VAL A 18 -1.72 -6.90 24.16
CA VAL A 18 -1.88 -6.12 22.93
C VAL A 18 -3.11 -5.24 23.06
N GLU A 19 -2.95 -3.93 22.84
CA GLU A 19 -4.02 -2.93 22.91
C GLU A 19 -4.37 -2.36 21.52
N ALA A 20 -3.47 -2.49 20.55
CA ALA A 20 -3.65 -1.94 19.22
C ALA A 20 -3.07 -2.87 18.14
N LEU A 21 -3.70 -2.82 16.97
CA LEU A 21 -3.28 -3.51 15.75
C LEU A 21 -2.89 -2.48 14.70
N SER A 22 -1.80 -2.72 13.98
CA SER A 22 -1.46 -1.98 12.77
C SER A 22 -1.63 -2.91 11.57
N LEU A 23 -2.62 -2.62 10.74
CA LEU A 23 -2.96 -3.41 9.56
C LEU A 23 -2.34 -2.79 8.30
N THR A 24 -1.44 -3.52 7.66
CA THR A 24 -0.88 -3.11 6.37
C THR A 24 -1.94 -3.12 5.28
N LEU A 25 -2.20 -1.97 4.68
CA LEU A 25 -3.14 -1.82 3.57
C LEU A 25 -2.49 -1.88 2.18
N GLY A 26 -1.17 -1.82 2.10
CA GLY A 26 -0.41 -1.76 0.85
C GLY A 26 0.18 -0.38 0.60
N ASP A 27 0.44 -0.09 -0.66
CA ASP A 27 0.88 1.23 -1.14
C ASP A 27 -0.30 1.98 -1.79
N ALA A 28 -0.10 3.24 -2.17
CA ALA A 28 -1.14 4.02 -2.82
C ALA A 28 -1.57 3.50 -4.22
N GLN A 29 -0.95 2.45 -4.69
CA GLN A 29 -1.20 1.86 -6.01
C GLN A 29 -1.92 0.51 -5.89
N SER A 30 -1.60 -0.27 -4.84
CA SER A 30 -1.98 -1.67 -4.71
C SER A 30 -2.42 -1.96 -3.28
N LEU A 31 -3.71 -2.12 -3.08
CA LEU A 31 -4.35 -2.10 -1.77
C LEU A 31 -4.99 -3.44 -1.42
N LEU A 32 -5.04 -3.74 -0.13
CA LEU A 32 -5.56 -4.99 0.43
C LEU A 32 -7.01 -4.88 0.93
N TYR A 33 -7.73 -3.85 0.52
CA TYR A 33 -9.14 -3.61 0.83
C TYR A 33 -9.89 -3.17 -0.44
N ASP A 34 -11.21 -3.00 -0.38
CA ASP A 34 -12.05 -2.61 -1.51
C ASP A 34 -11.96 -1.10 -1.77
N SER A 35 -10.80 -0.66 -2.25
CA SER A 35 -10.52 0.73 -2.57
C SER A 35 -11.21 1.18 -3.85
N GLN A 36 -11.65 2.44 -3.84
CA GLN A 36 -12.15 3.16 -5.02
C GLN A 36 -11.08 4.10 -5.61
N VAL A 37 -9.98 4.29 -4.90
CA VAL A 37 -8.84 5.15 -5.30
C VAL A 37 -7.73 4.32 -5.93
N GLY A 38 -7.28 3.28 -5.25
CA GLY A 38 -6.24 2.38 -5.71
C GLY A 38 -6.77 1.08 -6.31
N GLN A 39 -5.87 0.23 -6.75
CA GLN A 39 -6.24 -1.08 -7.28
C GLN A 39 -6.18 -2.16 -6.21
N LEU A 40 -7.04 -3.15 -6.32
CA LEU A 40 -6.94 -4.34 -5.49
C LEU A 40 -5.63 -5.06 -5.77
N TRP A 41 -4.88 -5.36 -4.73
CA TRP A 41 -3.61 -6.08 -4.83
C TRP A 41 -3.76 -7.38 -5.64
N GLY A 42 -2.87 -7.58 -6.60
CA GLY A 42 -2.88 -8.74 -7.49
C GLY A 42 -3.83 -8.66 -8.69
N ARG A 43 -4.59 -7.56 -8.84
CA ARG A 43 -5.41 -7.33 -10.03
C ARG A 43 -4.54 -7.34 -11.29
N GLY A 44 -5.02 -7.97 -12.35
CA GLY A 44 -4.31 -8.06 -13.63
C GLY A 44 -3.20 -9.11 -13.71
N ILE A 45 -2.81 -9.77 -12.59
CA ILE A 45 -1.79 -10.81 -12.63
C ILE A 45 -2.32 -12.06 -13.35
N LYS A 46 -1.75 -12.37 -14.50
CA LYS A 46 -2.11 -13.56 -15.30
C LYS A 46 -1.35 -14.83 -14.88
N LYS A 47 -0.07 -14.68 -14.54
CA LYS A 47 0.79 -15.78 -14.12
C LYS A 47 1.42 -15.46 -12.78
N TRP A 48 1.11 -16.24 -11.78
CA TRP A 48 1.58 -16.03 -10.42
C TRP A 48 2.93 -16.68 -10.20
N PRO A 49 3.91 -15.97 -9.63
CA PRO A 49 5.23 -16.53 -9.33
C PRO A 49 5.17 -17.57 -8.21
N HIS A 50 4.19 -17.43 -7.30
CA HIS A 50 4.03 -18.33 -6.16
C HIS A 50 2.55 -18.57 -5.82
N LEU A 51 2.22 -19.80 -5.42
CA LEU A 51 0.83 -20.18 -5.08
C LEU A 51 0.29 -19.43 -3.87
N ILE A 52 1.13 -19.06 -2.91
CA ILE A 52 0.72 -18.28 -1.74
C ILE A 52 0.16 -16.92 -2.18
N TRP A 53 0.84 -16.23 -3.08
CA TRP A 53 0.38 -14.94 -3.61
C TRP A 53 -0.94 -15.08 -4.38
N LYS A 54 -1.05 -16.11 -5.21
CA LYS A 54 -2.31 -16.42 -5.90
C LYS A 54 -3.45 -16.64 -4.93
N ARG A 55 -3.23 -17.44 -3.88
CA ARG A 55 -4.23 -17.70 -2.84
C ARG A 55 -4.59 -16.44 -2.07
N GLY A 56 -3.61 -15.61 -1.72
CA GLY A 56 -3.85 -14.31 -1.08
C GLY A 56 -4.81 -13.44 -1.90
N HIS A 57 -4.51 -13.25 -3.19
CA HIS A 57 -5.41 -12.51 -4.09
C HIS A 57 -6.80 -13.16 -4.24
N GLN A 58 -6.86 -14.48 -4.37
CA GLN A 58 -8.15 -15.19 -4.47
C GLN A 58 -8.98 -15.04 -3.20
N ASN A 59 -8.36 -15.11 -2.03
CA ASN A 59 -9.02 -14.91 -0.75
C ASN A 59 -9.57 -13.50 -0.60
N LEU A 60 -8.74 -12.50 -0.92
CA LEU A 60 -9.11 -11.09 -0.90
C LEU A 60 -10.29 -10.83 -1.84
N THR A 61 -10.20 -11.28 -3.09
CA THR A 61 -11.27 -11.15 -4.08
C THR A 61 -12.56 -11.86 -3.64
N HIS A 62 -12.44 -13.04 -3.02
CA HIS A 62 -13.60 -13.80 -2.52
C HIS A 62 -14.32 -13.06 -1.39
N LEU A 63 -13.56 -12.56 -0.41
CA LEU A 63 -14.13 -11.78 0.71
C LEU A 63 -14.89 -10.55 0.21
N ILE A 64 -14.26 -9.74 -0.65
CA ILE A 64 -14.87 -8.53 -1.20
C ILE A 64 -16.14 -8.87 -2.00
N LYS A 65 -16.10 -9.89 -2.86
CA LYS A 65 -17.28 -10.34 -3.62
C LYS A 65 -18.42 -10.86 -2.74
N ALA A 66 -18.09 -11.38 -1.56
CA ALA A 66 -19.07 -11.81 -0.57
C ALA A 66 -19.61 -10.65 0.30
N GLY A 67 -19.19 -9.40 0.02
CA GLY A 67 -19.57 -8.21 0.79
C GLY A 67 -18.80 -8.04 2.10
N HIS A 68 -17.65 -8.70 2.22
CA HIS A 68 -16.78 -8.64 3.39
C HIS A 68 -15.46 -7.93 3.03
N ASP A 69 -15.48 -6.60 3.13
CA ASP A 69 -14.24 -5.83 2.98
C ASP A 69 -13.29 -6.16 4.14
N PRO A 70 -12.04 -6.59 3.86
CA PRO A 70 -11.11 -7.00 4.91
C PRO A 70 -10.82 -5.93 5.95
N LEU A 71 -10.69 -4.68 5.55
CA LEU A 71 -10.42 -3.58 6.48
C LEU A 71 -11.63 -3.37 7.41
N GLN A 72 -12.85 -3.32 6.86
CA GLN A 72 -14.05 -3.18 7.67
C GLN A 72 -14.23 -4.35 8.64
N VAL A 73 -14.04 -5.58 8.16
CA VAL A 73 -14.17 -6.79 9.01
C VAL A 73 -13.21 -6.75 10.19
N LEU A 74 -11.95 -6.33 9.96
CA LEU A 74 -10.95 -6.25 11.01
C LEU A 74 -11.19 -5.07 11.97
N CYS A 75 -11.65 -3.92 11.48
CA CYS A 75 -12.07 -2.81 12.34
C CYS A 75 -13.19 -3.24 13.28
N ASP A 76 -14.28 -3.82 12.73
CA ASP A 76 -15.43 -4.25 13.53
C ASP A 76 -15.03 -5.27 14.58
N LYS A 77 -14.16 -6.23 14.20
CA LYS A 77 -13.72 -7.28 15.12
C LYS A 77 -12.78 -6.75 16.21
N ALA A 78 -11.85 -5.86 15.87
CA ALA A 78 -10.95 -5.22 16.83
C ALA A 78 -11.73 -4.41 17.86
N HIS A 79 -12.61 -3.52 17.39
CA HIS A 79 -13.43 -2.67 18.28
C HIS A 79 -14.39 -3.46 19.15
N ALA A 80 -15.02 -4.52 18.64
CA ALA A 80 -15.88 -5.40 19.43
C ALA A 80 -15.12 -6.07 20.61
N ASN A 81 -13.79 -6.12 20.55
CA ASN A 81 -12.93 -6.69 21.59
C ASN A 81 -12.08 -5.63 22.34
N GLY A 82 -12.36 -4.35 22.13
CA GLY A 82 -11.70 -3.24 22.81
C GLY A 82 -10.28 -2.95 22.35
N LEU A 83 -9.91 -3.43 21.14
CA LEU A 83 -8.60 -3.16 20.52
C LEU A 83 -8.72 -1.98 19.56
N LEU A 84 -7.68 -1.16 19.49
CA LEU A 84 -7.52 -0.13 18.47
C LEU A 84 -7.04 -0.75 17.15
N LEU A 85 -7.42 -0.16 16.01
CA LEU A 85 -6.91 -0.53 14.70
C LEU A 85 -6.40 0.67 13.92
N TYR A 86 -5.11 0.64 13.61
CA TYR A 86 -4.43 1.62 12.77
C TYR A 86 -4.28 1.08 11.34
N ALA A 87 -4.60 1.92 10.37
CA ALA A 87 -4.38 1.65 8.96
C ALA A 87 -2.95 2.00 8.58
N MET A 88 -2.12 1.01 8.26
CA MET A 88 -0.74 1.24 7.87
C MET A 88 -0.60 1.26 6.35
N LEU A 89 -0.03 2.35 5.83
CA LEU A 89 0.30 2.52 4.42
C LEU A 89 1.81 2.60 4.21
N TRP A 90 2.27 2.02 3.12
CA TRP A 90 3.61 2.24 2.60
C TRP A 90 3.55 3.29 1.48
N PRO A 91 3.88 4.55 1.74
CA PRO A 91 3.86 5.58 0.71
C PRO A 91 4.79 5.26 -0.47
N GLN A 92 5.83 4.46 -0.21
CA GLN A 92 6.77 3.98 -1.21
C GLN A 92 7.11 2.51 -0.99
N GLN A 93 6.94 1.66 -2.00
CA GLN A 93 7.15 0.21 -1.89
C GLN A 93 8.21 -0.32 -2.87
N GLY A 94 9.11 0.49 -3.33
CA GLY A 94 10.16 0.07 -4.26
C GLY A 94 9.67 -0.28 -5.67
N PRO A 95 10.59 -0.47 -6.60
CA PRO A 95 10.25 -0.63 -8.00
C PRO A 95 9.57 -1.98 -8.25
N ARG A 96 8.35 -1.93 -8.74
CA ARG A 96 7.60 -3.11 -9.19
C ARG A 96 8.38 -3.95 -10.19
N GLU A 97 9.06 -3.32 -11.12
CA GLU A 97 9.87 -4.03 -12.11
C GLU A 97 10.94 -4.92 -11.49
N ARG A 98 11.56 -4.50 -10.38
CA ARG A 98 12.55 -5.30 -9.66
C ARG A 98 11.90 -6.52 -9.00
N MET A 99 10.72 -6.34 -8.38
CA MET A 99 9.93 -7.46 -7.87
C MET A 99 9.49 -8.37 -9.00
N LEU A 100 9.10 -7.83 -10.14
CA LEU A 100 8.66 -8.58 -11.31
C LEU A 100 9.81 -9.33 -11.98
N LYS A 101 10.96 -8.72 -12.16
CA LYS A 101 12.18 -9.36 -12.70
C LYS A 101 12.73 -10.41 -11.75
N SER A 102 12.74 -10.15 -10.44
CA SER A 102 13.20 -11.13 -9.45
C SER A 102 12.30 -12.38 -9.38
N TRP A 103 11.07 -12.27 -9.84
CA TRP A 103 10.10 -13.36 -9.87
C TRP A 103 9.99 -14.02 -11.25
N GLU A 104 10.89 -13.69 -12.16
CA GLU A 104 10.93 -14.25 -13.54
C GLU A 104 9.56 -14.19 -14.25
N ASN A 105 8.79 -13.15 -14.00
CA ASN A 105 7.42 -13.06 -14.52
C ASN A 105 7.28 -12.04 -15.66
N PRO A 106 7.46 -12.44 -16.94
CA PRO A 106 7.34 -11.54 -18.09
C PRO A 106 5.89 -11.12 -18.40
N HIS A 107 4.89 -11.61 -17.64
CA HIS A 107 3.48 -11.43 -17.92
C HIS A 107 2.75 -10.60 -16.86
N PHE A 108 3.46 -9.80 -16.11
CA PHE A 108 2.85 -8.81 -15.24
C PHE A 108 2.32 -7.69 -16.14
N SER A 109 1.07 -7.76 -16.52
CA SER A 109 0.43 -6.57 -17.07
C SER A 109 0.11 -5.65 -15.90
N VAL A 110 0.86 -4.60 -15.81
CA VAL A 110 0.51 -3.44 -15.00
C VAL A 110 -0.72 -2.85 -15.67
N ASP A 111 -1.81 -2.65 -14.95
CA ASP A 111 -2.96 -1.94 -15.49
C ASP A 111 -2.53 -0.51 -15.86
N ASP A 112 -3.17 0.08 -16.87
CA ASP A 112 -2.84 1.39 -17.45
C ASP A 112 -2.60 2.49 -16.40
N TRP A 113 -3.32 2.41 -15.27
CA TRP A 113 -3.19 3.32 -14.15
C TRP A 113 -1.79 3.40 -13.51
N LEU A 114 -1.03 2.32 -13.51
CA LEU A 114 0.36 2.30 -12.98
C LEU A 114 1.35 2.80 -14.03
N CYS A 115 1.01 2.65 -15.30
CA CYS A 115 1.79 3.22 -16.40
C CYS A 115 1.73 4.74 -16.38
N ASP A 116 0.62 5.32 -15.96
CA ASP A 116 0.45 6.79 -15.89
C ASP A 116 1.40 7.46 -14.90
N LEU A 117 1.88 6.75 -13.89
CA LEU A 117 2.83 7.27 -12.92
C LEU A 117 4.31 6.99 -13.26
N GLN A 118 4.61 6.16 -14.27
CA GLN A 118 6.00 5.88 -14.67
C GLN A 118 6.80 7.13 -15.01
N PRO A 119 6.26 8.13 -15.74
CA PRO A 119 6.97 9.39 -16.01
C PRO A 119 7.33 10.18 -14.74
N LEU A 120 6.78 9.80 -13.58
CA LEU A 120 7.00 10.44 -12.29
C LEU A 120 7.99 9.68 -11.40
N GLU A 121 8.69 8.70 -11.96
CA GLU A 121 9.78 8.02 -11.25
C GLU A 121 11.03 8.92 -11.17
N ILE A 122 11.79 8.76 -10.09
CA ILE A 122 12.99 9.57 -9.82
C ILE A 122 13.99 9.47 -11.00
N GLY A 123 14.20 8.27 -11.51
CA GLY A 123 15.14 8.03 -12.61
C GLY A 123 14.78 8.68 -13.93
N GLU A 124 13.52 8.99 -14.16
CA GLU A 124 13.06 9.64 -15.40
C GLU A 124 13.57 11.11 -15.52
N LYS A 125 13.99 11.71 -14.40
CA LYS A 125 14.69 13.02 -14.42
C LYS A 125 16.11 12.95 -14.99
N GLY A 126 16.69 11.77 -15.11
CA GLY A 126 18.09 11.58 -15.45
C GLY A 126 19.04 11.89 -14.28
N GLY A 127 20.35 11.82 -14.52
CA GLY A 127 21.35 12.15 -13.49
C GLY A 127 21.62 11.07 -12.45
N VAL A 128 20.86 9.98 -12.43
CA VAL A 128 21.07 8.83 -11.56
C VAL A 128 21.30 7.55 -12.37
N ASP A 129 22.12 6.65 -11.82
CA ASP A 129 22.37 5.35 -12.43
C ASP A 129 21.11 4.47 -12.41
N ALA A 130 20.81 3.78 -13.52
CA ALA A 130 19.68 2.87 -13.61
C ALA A 130 19.74 1.69 -12.60
N GLU A 131 20.93 1.34 -12.11
CA GLU A 131 21.13 0.34 -11.05
C GLU A 131 20.95 0.93 -9.64
N TRP A 132 20.82 2.24 -9.52
CA TRP A 132 20.55 2.85 -8.21
C TRP A 132 19.18 2.40 -7.66
N PRO A 133 19.11 1.97 -6.39
CA PRO A 133 17.88 1.38 -5.85
C PRO A 133 16.63 2.27 -5.92
N GLY A 134 16.81 3.59 -5.88
CA GLY A 134 15.70 4.56 -5.96
C GLY A 134 15.28 4.94 -7.38
N TYR A 135 15.93 4.42 -8.42
CA TYR A 135 15.69 4.82 -9.81
C TYR A 135 14.21 4.73 -10.21
N ARG A 136 13.54 3.64 -9.84
CA ARG A 136 12.13 3.37 -10.14
C ARG A 136 11.16 3.78 -9.02
N ALA A 137 11.64 4.46 -8.00
CA ALA A 137 10.79 5.00 -6.96
C ALA A 137 10.02 6.22 -7.49
N LEU A 138 8.78 6.38 -7.07
CA LEU A 138 7.99 7.57 -7.39
C LEU A 138 8.59 8.80 -6.72
N ASP A 139 8.74 9.87 -7.49
CA ASP A 139 9.31 11.11 -7.01
C ASP A 139 8.26 12.00 -6.35
N TYR A 140 8.41 12.20 -5.05
CA TYR A 140 7.51 13.03 -4.26
C TYR A 140 7.67 14.55 -4.52
N ALA A 141 8.61 14.98 -5.35
CA ALA A 141 8.63 16.33 -5.88
C ALA A 141 7.40 16.62 -6.75
N TYR A 142 6.84 15.59 -7.39
CA TYR A 142 5.59 15.72 -8.17
C TYR A 142 4.36 15.73 -7.25
N ALA A 143 3.53 16.77 -7.42
CA ALA A 143 2.27 16.90 -6.68
C ALA A 143 1.34 15.69 -6.90
N ALA A 144 1.25 15.19 -8.13
CA ALA A 144 0.40 14.05 -8.47
C ALA A 144 0.72 12.78 -7.65
N VAL A 145 1.99 12.54 -7.31
CA VAL A 145 2.40 11.43 -6.43
C VAL A 145 1.89 11.64 -5.01
N ARG A 146 2.05 12.83 -4.48
CA ARG A 146 1.60 13.20 -3.13
C ARG A 146 0.07 13.17 -3.01
N GLU A 147 -0.62 13.75 -4.00
CA GLU A 147 -2.08 13.78 -4.07
C GLU A 147 -2.68 12.37 -4.11
N ARG A 148 -2.08 11.46 -4.87
CA ARG A 148 -2.54 10.06 -4.92
C ARG A 148 -2.43 9.38 -3.56
N ASN A 149 -1.33 9.57 -2.86
CA ASN A 149 -1.17 9.02 -1.51
C ASN A 149 -2.16 9.63 -0.52
N LEU A 150 -2.39 10.95 -0.60
CA LEU A 150 -3.36 11.65 0.24
C LEU A 150 -4.78 11.13 -0.01
N GLN A 151 -5.18 10.94 -1.27
CA GLN A 151 -6.50 10.39 -1.63
C GLN A 151 -6.75 9.02 -1.00
N VAL A 152 -5.73 8.16 -0.89
CA VAL A 152 -5.87 6.87 -0.21
C VAL A 152 -6.08 7.05 1.30
N VAL A 153 -5.34 7.96 1.92
CA VAL A 153 -5.52 8.29 3.35
C VAL A 153 -6.93 8.84 3.59
N GLU A 154 -7.36 9.81 2.78
CA GLU A 154 -8.70 10.40 2.86
C GLU A 154 -9.80 9.34 2.69
N GLU A 155 -9.64 8.43 1.72
CA GLU A 155 -10.57 7.31 1.53
C GLU A 155 -10.67 6.44 2.76
N VAL A 156 -9.55 6.06 3.36
CA VAL A 156 -9.52 5.22 4.57
C VAL A 156 -10.21 5.91 5.73
N LEU A 157 -9.87 7.16 6.01
CA LEU A 157 -10.46 7.93 7.11
C LEU A 157 -11.95 8.23 6.91
N ALA A 158 -12.41 8.38 5.66
CA ALA A 158 -13.81 8.67 5.36
C ALA A 158 -14.71 7.42 5.38
N ARG A 159 -14.16 6.24 5.05
CA ARG A 159 -14.97 5.02 4.85
C ARG A 159 -14.88 4.02 5.99
N TYR A 160 -13.82 4.05 6.78
CA TYR A 160 -13.58 3.02 7.79
C TYR A 160 -13.38 3.62 9.17
N PRO A 161 -13.85 2.97 10.23
CA PRO A 161 -13.70 3.44 11.60
C PRO A 161 -12.32 3.12 12.18
N VAL A 162 -11.26 3.46 11.44
CA VAL A 162 -9.88 3.28 11.95
C VAL A 162 -9.57 4.29 13.04
N ASP A 163 -8.74 3.92 14.01
CA ASP A 163 -8.33 4.80 15.11
C ASP A 163 -7.19 5.74 14.71
N GLY A 164 -6.58 5.51 13.55
CA GLY A 164 -5.56 6.37 12.98
C GLY A 164 -4.90 5.76 11.76
N VAL A 165 -3.96 6.51 11.18
CA VAL A 165 -3.16 6.10 10.03
C VAL A 165 -1.70 6.07 10.42
N GLU A 166 -0.99 5.02 10.01
CA GLU A 166 0.45 4.89 10.12
C GLU A 166 1.09 4.99 8.73
N LEU A 167 2.01 5.93 8.54
CA LEU A 167 2.80 6.04 7.32
C LEU A 167 4.17 5.39 7.53
N GLN A 168 4.34 4.18 7.00
CA GLN A 168 5.57 3.41 7.12
C GLN A 168 6.56 3.81 6.01
N ARG A 169 7.53 4.69 6.33
CA ARG A 169 8.43 5.29 5.35
C ARG A 169 9.81 4.64 5.25
N ASN A 170 10.14 3.71 6.13
CA ASN A 170 11.49 3.15 6.21
C ASN A 170 11.69 1.88 5.35
N TYR A 171 10.63 1.33 4.76
CA TYR A 171 10.73 0.13 3.94
C TYR A 171 11.46 0.40 2.62
N TRP A 172 11.14 1.54 1.95
CA TRP A 172 11.80 2.00 0.72
C TRP A 172 12.03 3.51 0.80
N PRO A 173 13.20 3.96 1.32
CA PRO A 173 13.39 5.35 1.74
C PRO A 173 13.82 6.30 0.62
N TYR A 174 13.44 6.04 -0.61
CA TYR A 174 13.77 6.88 -1.77
C TYR A 174 12.53 7.67 -2.19
N TYR A 175 12.47 8.95 -1.87
CA TYR A 175 11.32 9.82 -2.11
C TYR A 175 11.62 10.97 -3.06
N PHE A 176 12.89 11.32 -3.23
CA PHE A 176 13.34 12.45 -4.05
C PHE A 176 14.60 12.10 -4.81
N HIS A 177 14.82 12.81 -5.91
CA HIS A 177 16.11 12.76 -6.60
C HIS A 177 17.24 13.16 -5.63
N PRO A 178 18.44 12.53 -5.69
CA PRO A 178 19.55 12.84 -4.79
C PRO A 178 19.93 14.33 -4.72
N ASP A 179 19.82 15.04 -5.85
CA ASP A 179 20.11 16.47 -5.92
C ASP A 179 19.01 17.38 -5.35
N GLU A 180 17.85 16.81 -4.97
CA GLU A 180 16.67 17.52 -4.50
C GLU A 180 16.34 17.24 -3.03
N ILE A 181 17.22 16.58 -2.28
CA ILE A 181 16.96 16.12 -0.90
C ILE A 181 16.59 17.29 0.03
N ASP A 182 17.29 18.43 -0.06
CA ASP A 182 17.03 19.59 0.80
C ASP A 182 15.64 20.16 0.54
N ALA A 183 15.28 20.40 -0.72
CA ALA A 183 13.94 20.84 -1.11
C ALA A 183 12.89 19.78 -0.74
N GLY A 184 13.21 18.50 -0.95
CA GLY A 184 12.37 17.35 -0.64
C GLY A 184 12.00 17.24 0.84
N THR A 185 12.89 17.65 1.73
CA THR A 185 12.63 17.69 3.18
C THR A 185 11.46 18.63 3.52
N HIS A 186 11.41 19.81 2.92
CA HIS A 186 10.31 20.74 3.10
C HIS A 186 9.01 20.19 2.50
N ILE A 187 9.06 19.70 1.27
CA ILE A 187 7.91 19.11 0.58
C ILE A 187 7.31 17.95 1.40
N MET A 188 8.16 17.07 1.91
CA MET A 188 7.69 15.93 2.72
C MET A 188 7.06 16.39 4.04
N THR A 189 7.64 17.41 4.69
CA THR A 189 7.10 17.98 5.94
C THR A 189 5.72 18.57 5.71
N GLU A 190 5.57 19.37 4.64
CA GLU A 190 4.29 19.98 4.27
C GLU A 190 3.24 18.92 3.89
N TRP A 191 3.65 17.88 3.18
CA TRP A 191 2.75 16.78 2.80
C TRP A 191 2.27 16.00 4.04
N ILE A 192 3.16 15.65 4.96
CA ILE A 192 2.79 14.94 6.19
C ILE A 192 1.85 15.78 7.06
N ALA A 193 2.00 17.10 7.06
CA ALA A 193 1.11 17.99 7.80
C ALA A 193 -0.33 18.05 7.24
N GLN A 194 -0.57 17.47 6.06
CA GLN A 194 -1.91 17.36 5.45
C GLN A 194 -2.61 16.05 5.82
N VAL A 195 -1.85 15.06 6.27
CA VAL A 195 -2.34 13.76 6.74
C VAL A 195 -2.82 13.87 8.18
#